data_26f35ce94eb559e46cd1c7fc30ef3c9c
#
_entry.id   26f35ce94eb559e46cd1c7fc30ef3c9c
#
_cell.length_a   1.000
_cell.length_b   1.000
_cell.length_c   1.000
_cell.angle_alpha   90.00
_cell.angle_beta   90.00
_cell.angle_gamma   90.00
#
_symmetry.space_group_name_H-M   'P 1'
#
loop_
_entity.id
_entity.type
_entity.pdbx_description
1 polymer ?
#
loop_
_entity_poly.entity_id
_entity_poly.type
_entity_poly.pdbx_seq_one_letter_code
_entity_poly.pdbx_strand_id
1 'polypeptide(L)'
;MDELEYDVIVIGGGPAGENAAQYAVEGTDMSAAIVERELLGGECSYWACMPSKALLRPIAVADLTADLPGVSTAHVAPKALLERRDAWVSHYDDAGQVTWAEDAGLAVLRGDGRLSGERTVRVSGSDGERTVRARRAVVIATGSAANVPDMYADALPWDSRDATAVTEVPDRLVVVGGGVVACEAAIWMSALGSEVTLVVRDRRLLGRTEPFAGEAVLEGLRARGVTVHLGTDVTGVRREGPEATGVGRIHGGAVTLTTSAGELEADEVLLSIGRAPRLDDLGLDSVGLTPDDVTGGRLPEWLHAVGDASGGPPLTHWGKHQARLVGARIAAAAAGEVAWEPDREAPVPQVVFSDPEVASVGLTEAQAREAGHEVITSRVPTSAAAGTGLLRDHVAGHAQLVVDTDSRLLLGATFVGPEAGELVHAATVAITGGVPVHVLRHAVASYPTAAELWLRLLEDLPRELRTPPAAG
;
A
#
# COMPACT_ATOMS: atom_id res chain seq x y z
N MET A 1 -31.24 13.83 -24.98
CA MET A 1 -29.90 13.95 -24.39
C MET A 1 -29.02 13.07 -25.26
N ASP A 2 -27.97 13.63 -25.87
CA ASP A 2 -27.04 12.83 -26.65
C ASP A 2 -26.35 11.83 -25.74
N GLU A 3 -26.43 10.56 -26.07
CA GLU A 3 -25.77 9.47 -25.32
C GLU A 3 -24.27 9.61 -25.58
N LEU A 4 -23.48 9.83 -24.51
CA LEU A 4 -22.04 9.86 -24.62
C LEU A 4 -21.49 8.46 -24.82
N GLU A 5 -20.57 8.30 -25.78
CA GLU A 5 -20.04 6.99 -26.14
C GLU A 5 -18.50 7.03 -26.21
N TYR A 6 -17.86 6.02 -25.56
CA TYR A 6 -16.41 5.80 -25.60
C TYR A 6 -16.12 4.34 -25.89
N ASP A 7 -14.90 4.00 -26.30
CA ASP A 7 -14.51 2.61 -26.44
C ASP A 7 -14.36 1.94 -25.07
N VAL A 8 -13.76 2.66 -24.09
CA VAL A 8 -13.52 2.18 -22.73
C VAL A 8 -14.03 3.20 -21.72
N ILE A 9 -14.70 2.72 -20.67
CA ILE A 9 -15.09 3.53 -19.52
C ILE A 9 -14.42 2.94 -18.28
N VAL A 10 -13.73 3.79 -17.52
CA VAL A 10 -13.11 3.40 -16.24
C VAL A 10 -13.85 4.08 -15.11
N ILE A 11 -14.37 3.31 -14.16
CA ILE A 11 -15.06 3.82 -12.96
C ILE A 11 -14.07 3.90 -11.82
N GLY A 12 -13.66 5.12 -11.47
CA GLY A 12 -12.63 5.45 -10.49
C GLY A 12 -11.33 5.94 -11.14
N GLY A 13 -10.91 7.14 -10.76
CA GLY A 13 -9.74 7.85 -11.28
C GLY A 13 -8.51 7.79 -10.37
N GLY A 14 -8.39 6.73 -9.55
CA GLY A 14 -7.15 6.47 -8.82
C GLY A 14 -6.05 5.90 -9.73
N PRO A 15 -4.82 5.64 -9.18
CA PRO A 15 -3.68 5.21 -10.00
C PRO A 15 -3.92 3.96 -10.85
N ALA A 16 -4.75 3.04 -10.39
CA ALA A 16 -5.14 1.86 -11.17
C ALA A 16 -6.05 2.27 -12.34
N GLY A 17 -7.05 3.13 -12.11
CA GLY A 17 -7.96 3.60 -13.15
C GLY A 17 -7.25 4.41 -14.23
N GLU A 18 -6.37 5.34 -13.84
CA GLU A 18 -5.53 6.13 -14.76
C GLU A 18 -4.72 5.23 -15.69
N ASN A 19 -4.02 4.21 -15.11
CA ASN A 19 -3.23 3.27 -15.90
C ASN A 19 -4.10 2.39 -16.80
N ALA A 20 -5.25 1.92 -16.32
CA ALA A 20 -6.15 1.11 -17.15
C ALA A 20 -6.65 1.89 -18.38
N ALA A 21 -7.06 3.15 -18.18
CA ALA A 21 -7.51 4.01 -19.28
C ALA A 21 -6.37 4.30 -20.27
N GLN A 22 -5.20 4.72 -19.78
CA GLN A 22 -4.06 5.06 -20.60
C GLN A 22 -3.61 3.87 -21.45
N TYR A 23 -3.37 2.71 -20.85
CA TYR A 23 -2.87 1.53 -21.57
C TYR A 23 -3.92 0.90 -22.50
N ALA A 24 -5.22 1.15 -22.26
CA ALA A 24 -6.27 0.71 -23.18
C ALA A 24 -6.26 1.49 -24.50
N VAL A 25 -5.85 2.76 -24.48
CA VAL A 25 -5.84 3.61 -25.70
C VAL A 25 -4.45 3.77 -26.32
N GLU A 26 -3.38 3.41 -25.59
CA GLU A 26 -2.01 3.57 -26.05
C GLU A 26 -1.77 2.84 -27.38
N GLY A 27 -1.34 3.58 -28.40
CA GLY A 27 -1.07 3.03 -29.73
C GLY A 27 -2.31 2.60 -30.53
N THR A 28 -3.50 3.06 -30.13
CA THR A 28 -4.78 2.74 -30.79
C THR A 28 -5.54 4.03 -31.14
N ASP A 29 -6.59 3.91 -31.97
CA ASP A 29 -7.55 5.00 -32.24
C ASP A 29 -8.74 4.98 -31.28
N MET A 30 -8.65 4.22 -30.18
CA MET A 30 -9.73 4.12 -29.20
C MET A 30 -9.83 5.37 -28.32
N SER A 31 -11.05 5.63 -27.87
CA SER A 31 -11.37 6.67 -26.90
C SER A 31 -11.63 6.05 -25.52
N ALA A 32 -11.17 6.71 -24.45
CA ALA A 32 -11.51 6.30 -23.08
C ALA A 32 -12.00 7.49 -22.25
N ALA A 33 -12.87 7.17 -21.28
CA ALA A 33 -13.32 8.12 -20.27
C ALA A 33 -13.07 7.56 -18.87
N ILE A 34 -12.59 8.40 -17.96
CA ILE A 34 -12.47 8.13 -16.54
C ILE A 34 -13.62 8.83 -15.81
N VAL A 35 -14.41 8.06 -15.07
CA VAL A 35 -15.46 8.60 -14.20
C VAL A 35 -14.90 8.72 -12.80
N GLU A 36 -14.78 9.96 -12.27
CA GLU A 36 -14.24 10.23 -10.94
C GLU A 36 -15.14 11.17 -10.15
N ARG A 37 -15.50 10.76 -8.95
CA ARG A 37 -16.44 11.50 -8.10
C ARG A 37 -15.77 12.57 -7.23
N GLU A 38 -14.46 12.41 -6.94
CA GLU A 38 -13.73 13.25 -6.00
C GLU A 38 -12.53 13.89 -6.69
N LEU A 39 -11.32 13.39 -6.48
CA LEU A 39 -10.09 13.91 -7.05
C LEU A 39 -9.44 12.86 -7.96
N LEU A 40 -9.15 13.25 -9.20
CA LEU A 40 -8.38 12.43 -10.13
C LEU A 40 -6.95 12.23 -9.58
N GLY A 41 -6.49 10.99 -9.47
CA GLY A 41 -5.29 10.60 -8.71
C GLY A 41 -5.64 9.77 -7.47
N GLY A 42 -6.86 9.87 -6.97
CA GLY A 42 -7.47 9.02 -5.95
C GLY A 42 -6.73 8.98 -4.60
N GLU A 43 -6.96 7.91 -3.85
CA GLU A 43 -6.44 7.71 -2.48
C GLU A 43 -4.92 7.86 -2.40
N CYS A 44 -4.16 7.25 -3.31
CA CYS A 44 -2.71 7.26 -3.27
C CYS A 44 -2.12 8.66 -3.33
N SER A 45 -2.64 9.51 -4.22
CA SER A 45 -2.10 10.85 -4.46
C SER A 45 -2.43 11.83 -3.34
N TYR A 46 -3.63 11.72 -2.76
CA TYR A 46 -4.14 12.75 -1.84
C TYR A 46 -4.30 12.29 -0.39
N TRP A 47 -4.57 10.98 -0.16
CA TRP A 47 -5.05 10.49 1.13
C TRP A 47 -4.24 9.32 1.72
N ALA A 48 -3.27 8.76 0.97
CA ALA A 48 -2.52 7.60 1.43
C ALA A 48 -1.01 7.73 1.18
N CYS A 49 -0.51 7.26 0.02
CA CYS A 49 0.93 7.10 -0.22
C CYS A 49 1.69 8.42 -0.18
N MET A 50 1.23 9.40 -0.95
CA MET A 50 1.97 10.66 -1.08
C MET A 50 1.98 11.48 0.22
N PRO A 51 0.84 11.75 0.87
CA PRO A 51 0.85 12.51 2.12
C PRO A 51 1.61 11.79 3.23
N SER A 52 1.46 10.47 3.40
CA SER A 52 2.16 9.73 4.45
C SER A 52 3.68 9.78 4.26
N LYS A 53 4.19 9.62 3.04
CA LYS A 53 5.64 9.67 2.77
C LYS A 53 6.18 11.09 2.81
N ALA A 54 5.35 12.09 2.48
CA ALA A 54 5.70 13.49 2.69
C ALA A 54 5.89 13.83 4.18
N LEU A 55 5.09 13.22 5.06
CA LEU A 55 5.23 13.33 6.52
C LEU A 55 6.43 12.53 7.03
N LEU A 56 6.59 11.27 6.63
CA LEU A 56 7.60 10.37 7.18
C LEU A 56 9.03 10.74 6.79
N ARG A 57 9.28 11.22 5.56
CA ARG A 57 10.64 11.48 5.08
C ARG A 57 11.41 12.50 5.91
N PRO A 58 10.88 13.68 6.27
CA PRO A 58 11.60 14.62 7.14
C PRO A 58 11.86 14.06 8.54
N ILE A 59 10.95 13.26 9.07
CA ILE A 59 11.10 12.58 10.36
C ILE A 59 12.28 11.60 10.30
N ALA A 60 12.31 10.73 9.29
CA ALA A 60 13.41 9.79 9.09
C ALA A 60 14.77 10.48 8.94
N VAL A 61 14.82 11.65 8.28
CA VAL A 61 16.05 12.45 8.16
C VAL A 61 16.46 13.03 9.52
N ALA A 62 15.51 13.53 10.31
CA ALA A 62 15.80 14.06 11.64
C ALA A 62 16.36 12.96 12.56
N ASP A 63 15.73 11.79 12.57
CA ASP A 63 16.17 10.63 13.34
C ASP A 63 17.57 10.18 12.94
N LEU A 64 17.84 10.12 11.64
CA LEU A 64 19.17 9.76 11.12
C LEU A 64 20.26 10.71 11.65
N THR A 65 19.99 12.00 11.77
CA THR A 65 20.99 12.96 12.27
C THR A 65 21.35 12.74 13.76
N ALA A 66 20.50 12.09 14.53
CA ALA A 66 20.78 11.71 15.90
C ALA A 66 21.78 10.54 16.00
N ASP A 67 21.78 9.66 14.98
CA ASP A 67 22.63 8.47 14.90
C ASP A 67 23.87 8.63 13.99
N LEU A 68 24.17 9.86 13.55
CA LEU A 68 25.26 10.11 12.60
C LEU A 68 26.19 11.20 13.14
N PRO A 69 27.26 10.85 13.87
CA PRO A 69 28.26 11.80 14.36
C PRO A 69 28.86 12.64 13.24
N GLY A 70 29.05 13.93 13.51
CA GLY A 70 29.58 14.88 12.53
C GLY A 70 28.53 15.79 11.90
N VAL A 71 27.25 15.54 12.17
CA VAL A 71 26.12 16.42 11.85
C VAL A 71 25.42 16.87 13.13
N SER A 72 24.81 18.05 13.11
CA SER A 72 23.97 18.51 14.22
C SER A 72 22.63 17.78 14.19
N THR A 73 22.15 17.36 15.35
CA THR A 73 20.82 16.76 15.48
C THR A 73 19.73 17.72 14.98
N ALA A 74 18.96 17.27 14.03
CA ALA A 74 17.81 18.00 13.50
C ALA A 74 16.55 17.71 14.32
N HIS A 75 15.62 18.65 14.30
CA HIS A 75 14.31 18.51 14.94
C HIS A 75 13.21 18.73 13.90
N VAL A 76 12.14 17.96 14.03
CA VAL A 76 10.94 18.14 13.21
C VAL A 76 10.23 19.43 13.66
N ALA A 77 9.85 20.26 12.68
CA ALA A 77 8.99 21.42 12.89
C ALA A 77 7.56 21.07 12.46
N PRO A 78 6.62 20.82 13.38
CA PRO A 78 5.28 20.29 13.05
C PRO A 78 4.53 21.10 11.99
N LYS A 79 4.51 22.43 12.12
CA LYS A 79 3.85 23.29 11.14
C LYS A 79 4.44 23.15 9.73
N ALA A 80 5.77 23.20 9.60
CA ALA A 80 6.46 23.08 8.31
C ALA A 80 6.27 21.66 7.72
N LEU A 81 6.17 20.64 8.57
CA LEU A 81 5.88 19.26 8.15
C LEU A 81 4.49 19.15 7.52
N LEU A 82 3.47 19.76 8.14
CA LEU A 82 2.11 19.78 7.59
C LEU A 82 2.03 20.61 6.30
N GLU A 83 2.67 21.77 6.24
CA GLU A 83 2.77 22.58 5.01
C GLU A 83 3.44 21.82 3.87
N ARG A 84 4.49 21.04 4.18
CA ARG A 84 5.11 20.14 3.19
C ARG A 84 4.15 19.07 2.70
N ARG A 85 3.39 18.41 3.58
CA ARG A 85 2.37 17.45 3.21
C ARG A 85 1.36 18.06 2.25
N ASP A 86 0.82 19.24 2.58
CA ASP A 86 -0.17 19.95 1.75
C ASP A 86 0.39 20.27 0.36
N ALA A 87 1.64 20.69 0.27
CA ALA A 87 2.32 20.95 -1.01
C ALA A 87 2.44 19.66 -1.85
N TRP A 88 2.74 18.50 -1.22
CA TRP A 88 2.87 17.22 -1.92
C TRP A 88 1.54 16.67 -2.43
N VAL A 89 0.42 17.04 -1.82
CA VAL A 89 -0.92 16.70 -2.29
C VAL A 89 -1.57 17.84 -3.11
N SER A 90 -0.76 18.77 -3.61
CA SER A 90 -1.22 19.92 -4.40
C SER A 90 -2.36 20.70 -3.74
N HIS A 91 -2.35 20.79 -2.40
CA HIS A 91 -3.43 21.40 -1.61
C HIS A 91 -4.83 20.83 -1.92
N TYR A 92 -4.89 19.52 -2.26
CA TYR A 92 -6.11 18.80 -2.69
C TYR A 92 -6.74 19.37 -3.98
N ASP A 93 -5.91 19.93 -4.88
CA ASP A 93 -6.28 20.37 -6.23
C ASP A 93 -5.76 19.35 -7.26
N ASP A 94 -6.66 18.78 -8.04
CA ASP A 94 -6.33 17.77 -9.05
C ASP A 94 -6.21 18.33 -10.48
N ALA A 95 -6.16 19.64 -10.64
CA ALA A 95 -6.06 20.28 -11.98
C ALA A 95 -4.87 19.75 -12.80
N GLY A 96 -3.74 19.47 -12.13
CA GLY A 96 -2.57 18.85 -12.78
C GLY A 96 -2.84 17.45 -13.32
N GLN A 97 -3.59 16.62 -12.56
CA GLN A 97 -3.97 15.28 -12.99
C GLN A 97 -5.01 15.32 -14.13
N VAL A 98 -5.94 16.28 -14.08
CA VAL A 98 -6.91 16.49 -15.18
C VAL A 98 -6.17 16.87 -16.46
N THR A 99 -5.25 17.82 -16.38
CA THR A 99 -4.40 18.22 -17.53
C THR A 99 -3.63 17.02 -18.10
N TRP A 100 -3.02 16.20 -17.22
CA TRP A 100 -2.35 14.97 -17.65
C TRP A 100 -3.30 14.01 -18.39
N ALA A 101 -4.52 13.81 -17.88
CA ALA A 101 -5.50 12.92 -18.52
C ALA A 101 -5.91 13.45 -19.90
N GLU A 102 -6.18 14.75 -20.02
CA GLU A 102 -6.52 15.41 -21.26
C GLU A 102 -5.37 15.33 -22.30
N ASP A 103 -4.13 15.58 -21.87
CA ASP A 103 -2.93 15.44 -22.71
C ASP A 103 -2.71 14.00 -23.19
N ALA A 104 -3.13 13.01 -22.37
CA ALA A 104 -3.13 11.59 -22.74
C ALA A 104 -4.32 11.19 -23.63
N GLY A 105 -5.20 12.12 -24.00
CA GLY A 105 -6.38 11.86 -24.83
C GLY A 105 -7.54 11.18 -24.07
N LEU A 106 -7.55 11.27 -22.74
CA LEU A 106 -8.57 10.69 -21.88
C LEU A 106 -9.62 11.73 -21.49
N ALA A 107 -10.90 11.39 -21.61
CA ALA A 107 -11.98 12.23 -21.09
C ALA A 107 -12.14 12.03 -19.57
N VAL A 108 -12.35 13.12 -18.84
CA VAL A 108 -12.67 13.07 -17.39
C VAL A 108 -14.13 13.44 -17.19
N LEU A 109 -14.90 12.53 -16.63
CA LEU A 109 -16.31 12.70 -16.30
C LEU A 109 -16.48 12.78 -14.79
N ARG A 110 -16.84 13.95 -14.29
CA ARG A 110 -17.05 14.15 -12.84
C ARG A 110 -18.40 13.61 -12.40
N GLY A 111 -18.37 12.77 -11.37
CA GLY A 111 -19.55 12.21 -10.72
C GLY A 111 -19.38 10.77 -10.27
N ASP A 112 -20.40 10.27 -9.58
CA ASP A 112 -20.50 8.87 -9.19
C ASP A 112 -20.87 8.02 -10.40
N GLY A 113 -20.02 7.05 -10.74
CA GLY A 113 -20.23 6.10 -11.81
C GLY A 113 -20.84 4.79 -11.29
N ARG A 114 -21.96 4.36 -11.90
CA ARG A 114 -22.65 3.10 -11.57
C ARG A 114 -23.01 2.35 -12.83
N LEU A 115 -22.87 1.03 -12.81
CA LEU A 115 -23.38 0.18 -13.86
C LEU A 115 -24.92 0.28 -13.90
N SER A 116 -25.48 0.38 -15.10
CA SER A 116 -26.95 0.44 -15.32
C SER A 116 -27.40 -0.51 -16.44
N GLY A 117 -26.56 -1.44 -16.82
CA GLY A 117 -26.75 -2.45 -17.84
C GLY A 117 -25.41 -2.84 -18.49
N GLU A 118 -25.46 -3.79 -19.44
CA GLU A 118 -24.27 -4.21 -20.17
C GLU A 118 -23.59 -3.02 -20.84
N ARG A 119 -22.30 -2.81 -20.55
CA ARG A 119 -21.45 -1.71 -21.09
C ARG A 119 -22.05 -0.31 -20.90
N THR A 120 -22.95 -0.14 -19.93
CA THR A 120 -23.63 1.13 -19.71
C THR A 120 -23.34 1.63 -18.29
N VAL A 121 -22.88 2.85 -18.19
CA VAL A 121 -22.54 3.51 -16.93
C VAL A 121 -23.38 4.77 -16.78
N ARG A 122 -24.05 4.89 -15.66
CA ARG A 122 -24.73 6.10 -15.23
C ARG A 122 -23.75 6.93 -14.42
N VAL A 123 -23.60 8.19 -14.76
CA VAL A 123 -22.74 9.15 -14.06
C VAL A 123 -23.62 10.23 -13.45
N SER A 124 -23.60 10.34 -12.13
CA SER A 124 -24.37 11.33 -11.37
C SER A 124 -23.43 12.35 -10.74
N GLY A 125 -23.50 13.60 -11.17
CA GLY A 125 -22.63 14.69 -10.72
C GLY A 125 -23.39 16.00 -10.53
N SER A 126 -22.65 17.09 -10.25
CA SER A 126 -23.22 18.45 -10.06
C SER A 126 -24.04 18.93 -11.26
N ASP A 127 -23.67 18.49 -12.48
CA ASP A 127 -24.32 18.88 -13.74
C ASP A 127 -25.52 18.00 -14.09
N GLY A 128 -25.95 17.16 -13.16
CA GLY A 128 -27.04 16.22 -13.31
C GLY A 128 -26.60 14.79 -13.63
N GLU A 129 -27.55 14.00 -14.09
CA GLU A 129 -27.34 12.59 -14.43
C GLU A 129 -27.19 12.44 -15.95
N ARG A 130 -26.21 11.64 -16.37
CA ARG A 130 -25.98 11.28 -17.77
C ARG A 130 -25.67 9.80 -17.93
N THR A 131 -26.07 9.21 -19.01
CA THR A 131 -25.76 7.82 -19.37
C THR A 131 -24.61 7.82 -20.37
N VAL A 132 -23.60 6.97 -20.10
CA VAL A 132 -22.41 6.82 -20.93
C VAL A 132 -22.28 5.35 -21.33
N ARG A 133 -22.05 5.09 -22.62
CA ARG A 133 -21.95 3.75 -23.16
C ARG A 133 -20.53 3.40 -23.57
N ALA A 134 -20.06 2.22 -23.15
CA ALA A 134 -18.80 1.68 -23.63
C ALA A 134 -19.04 0.80 -24.86
N ARG A 135 -18.31 1.04 -25.94
CA ARG A 135 -18.36 0.17 -27.13
C ARG A 135 -17.70 -1.18 -26.88
N ARG A 136 -16.66 -1.21 -26.04
CA ARG A 136 -15.82 -2.39 -25.82
C ARG A 136 -15.80 -2.86 -24.36
N ALA A 137 -15.32 -2.03 -23.44
CA ALA A 137 -15.07 -2.46 -22.09
C ALA A 137 -15.42 -1.42 -21.01
N VAL A 138 -15.81 -1.91 -19.83
CA VAL A 138 -15.88 -1.13 -18.59
C VAL A 138 -14.85 -1.69 -17.61
N VAL A 139 -14.13 -0.81 -16.93
CA VAL A 139 -13.14 -1.19 -15.91
C VAL A 139 -13.56 -0.62 -14.55
N ILE A 140 -13.73 -1.49 -13.57
CA ILE A 140 -13.98 -1.14 -12.17
C ILE A 140 -12.63 -0.85 -11.51
N ALA A 141 -12.42 0.40 -11.07
CA ALA A 141 -11.22 0.86 -10.39
C ALA A 141 -11.57 1.72 -9.16
N THR A 142 -12.65 1.37 -8.48
CA THR A 142 -13.27 2.14 -7.39
C THR A 142 -12.48 2.14 -6.08
N GLY A 143 -11.41 1.34 -6.00
CA GLY A 143 -10.53 1.30 -4.84
C GLY A 143 -11.16 0.59 -3.63
N SER A 144 -10.77 1.02 -2.43
CA SER A 144 -11.23 0.45 -1.16
C SER A 144 -11.60 1.54 -0.15
N ALA A 145 -12.29 1.16 0.92
CA ALA A 145 -12.60 2.00 2.07
C ALA A 145 -12.07 1.37 3.37
N ALA A 146 -11.82 2.19 4.38
CA ALA A 146 -11.46 1.68 5.70
C ALA A 146 -12.60 0.86 6.30
N ASN A 147 -12.26 -0.23 7.00
CA ASN A 147 -13.24 -1.00 7.76
C ASN A 147 -13.58 -0.26 9.05
N VAL A 148 -14.86 0.05 9.23
CA VAL A 148 -15.41 0.66 10.46
C VAL A 148 -16.47 -0.29 11.01
N PRO A 149 -16.15 -1.18 11.95
CA PRO A 149 -17.15 -2.04 12.60
C PRO A 149 -18.20 -1.22 13.35
N ASP A 150 -19.43 -1.73 13.43
CA ASP A 150 -20.58 -1.05 14.04
C ASP A 150 -20.29 -0.51 15.43
N MET A 151 -19.50 -1.22 16.24
CA MET A 151 -19.12 -0.80 17.59
C MET A 151 -18.37 0.53 17.66
N TYR A 152 -17.78 0.98 16.54
CA TYR A 152 -17.05 2.25 16.45
C TYR A 152 -17.86 3.35 15.76
N ALA A 153 -18.92 3.01 15.02
CA ALA A 153 -19.62 3.95 14.13
C ALA A 153 -20.10 5.21 14.85
N ASP A 154 -20.73 5.04 16.02
CA ASP A 154 -21.25 6.17 16.81
C ASP A 154 -20.14 7.05 17.43
N ALA A 155 -18.92 6.55 17.50
CA ALA A 155 -17.77 7.30 17.99
C ALA A 155 -17.09 8.14 16.89
N LEU A 156 -17.49 8.03 15.63
CA LEU A 156 -16.91 8.74 14.48
C LEU A 156 -15.36 8.64 14.49
N PRO A 157 -14.78 7.44 14.42
CA PRO A 157 -13.35 7.29 14.51
C PRO A 157 -12.64 7.85 13.26
N TRP A 158 -11.41 8.28 13.42
CA TRP A 158 -10.54 8.56 12.29
C TRP A 158 -10.27 7.30 11.46
N ASP A 159 -10.13 7.47 10.17
CA ASP A 159 -9.53 6.51 9.25
C ASP A 159 -8.15 6.99 8.75
N SER A 160 -7.60 6.31 7.76
CA SER A 160 -6.29 6.67 7.19
C SER A 160 -6.30 8.04 6.50
N ARG A 161 -7.44 8.53 6.00
CA ARG A 161 -7.57 9.87 5.41
C ARG A 161 -7.40 10.95 6.47
N ASP A 162 -8.07 10.80 7.62
CA ASP A 162 -7.94 11.74 8.73
C ASP A 162 -6.49 11.82 9.21
N ALA A 163 -5.87 10.67 9.42
CA ALA A 163 -4.50 10.60 9.93
C ALA A 163 -3.48 11.24 8.98
N THR A 164 -3.62 11.09 7.66
CA THR A 164 -2.72 11.72 6.68
C THR A 164 -3.04 13.18 6.43
N ALA A 165 -4.32 13.56 6.52
CA ALA A 165 -4.79 14.93 6.31
C ALA A 165 -4.91 15.74 7.61
N VAL A 166 -4.31 15.26 8.71
CA VAL A 166 -4.42 15.90 10.03
C VAL A 166 -4.15 17.40 9.97
N THR A 167 -5.09 18.18 10.50
CA THR A 167 -5.00 19.64 10.68
C THR A 167 -5.14 20.02 12.14
N GLU A 168 -5.79 19.18 12.94
CA GLU A 168 -5.93 19.32 14.38
C GLU A 168 -5.31 18.09 15.05
N VAL A 169 -4.10 18.27 15.60
CA VAL A 169 -3.33 17.19 16.21
C VAL A 169 -3.90 16.88 17.60
N PRO A 170 -4.42 15.66 17.86
CA PRO A 170 -4.89 15.30 19.21
C PRO A 170 -3.72 15.18 20.17
N ASP A 171 -3.88 15.62 21.41
CA ASP A 171 -2.85 15.43 22.44
C ASP A 171 -2.64 13.93 22.74
N ARG A 172 -3.74 13.14 22.78
CA ARG A 172 -3.72 11.69 23.01
C ARG A 172 -4.43 10.99 21.86
N LEU A 173 -3.72 10.09 21.18
CA LEU A 173 -4.25 9.30 20.06
C LEU A 173 -4.17 7.80 20.39
N VAL A 174 -5.30 7.10 20.34
CA VAL A 174 -5.31 5.64 20.32
C VAL A 174 -5.42 5.14 18.88
N VAL A 175 -4.49 4.30 18.46
CA VAL A 175 -4.50 3.65 17.15
C VAL A 175 -4.88 2.18 17.32
N VAL A 176 -5.98 1.75 16.71
CA VAL A 176 -6.43 0.35 16.74
C VAL A 176 -5.94 -0.36 15.49
N GLY A 177 -5.05 -1.33 15.67
CA GLY A 177 -4.41 -2.12 14.62
C GLY A 177 -2.90 -2.20 14.76
N GLY A 178 -2.28 -3.15 14.05
CA GLY A 178 -0.83 -3.41 14.08
C GLY A 178 -0.22 -3.58 12.70
N GLY A 179 -0.92 -3.11 11.66
CA GLY A 179 -0.47 -3.15 10.26
C GLY A 179 0.37 -1.93 9.86
N VAL A 180 0.63 -1.81 8.56
CA VAL A 180 1.46 -0.73 7.98
C VAL A 180 0.95 0.66 8.36
N VAL A 181 -0.35 0.92 8.18
CA VAL A 181 -0.96 2.22 8.49
C VAL A 181 -0.79 2.58 9.97
N ALA A 182 -1.03 1.62 10.88
CA ALA A 182 -0.84 1.83 12.32
C ALA A 182 0.59 2.22 12.66
N CYS A 183 1.57 1.44 12.17
CA CYS A 183 2.99 1.67 12.46
C CYS A 183 3.48 3.01 11.91
N GLU A 184 3.12 3.32 10.67
CA GLU A 184 3.50 4.59 10.04
C GLU A 184 2.80 5.79 10.70
N ALA A 185 1.48 5.70 10.98
CA ALA A 185 0.73 6.77 11.62
C ALA A 185 1.26 7.08 13.03
N ALA A 186 1.63 6.05 13.79
CA ALA A 186 2.24 6.24 15.11
C ALA A 186 3.52 7.09 15.04
N ILE A 187 4.32 6.94 13.98
CA ILE A 187 5.56 7.69 13.79
C ILE A 187 5.27 9.16 13.54
N TRP A 188 4.42 9.50 12.55
CA TRP A 188 4.21 10.92 12.26
C TRP A 188 3.34 11.61 13.32
N MET A 189 2.38 10.91 13.95
CA MET A 189 1.57 11.51 15.00
C MET A 189 2.41 11.79 16.27
N SER A 190 3.31 10.87 16.66
CA SER A 190 4.24 11.15 17.77
C SER A 190 5.21 12.28 17.45
N ALA A 191 5.68 12.40 16.20
CA ALA A 191 6.54 13.50 15.77
C ALA A 191 5.80 14.84 15.70
N LEU A 192 4.48 14.85 15.52
CA LEU A 192 3.62 16.02 15.60
C LEU A 192 3.28 16.42 17.04
N GLY A 193 3.59 15.57 18.03
CA GLY A 193 3.43 15.86 19.45
C GLY A 193 2.33 15.06 20.16
N SER A 194 1.62 14.16 19.48
CA SER A 194 0.61 13.30 20.13
C SER A 194 1.27 12.27 21.03
N GLU A 195 0.69 12.01 22.19
CA GLU A 195 0.90 10.79 22.97
C GLU A 195 0.16 9.64 22.29
N VAL A 196 0.90 8.71 21.68
CA VAL A 196 0.32 7.66 20.85
C VAL A 196 0.31 6.32 21.58
N THR A 197 -0.86 5.67 21.60
CA THR A 197 -1.03 4.31 22.10
C THR A 197 -1.57 3.39 20.99
N LEU A 198 -0.85 2.31 20.66
CA LEU A 198 -1.32 1.27 19.76
C LEU A 198 -2.01 0.17 20.54
N VAL A 199 -3.21 -0.23 20.11
CA VAL A 199 -3.94 -1.39 20.60
C VAL A 199 -4.01 -2.44 19.50
N VAL A 200 -3.34 -3.56 19.69
CA VAL A 200 -3.12 -4.59 18.68
C VAL A 200 -3.67 -5.92 19.18
N ARG A 201 -4.68 -6.45 18.48
CA ARG A 201 -5.29 -7.75 18.80
C ARG A 201 -4.27 -8.88 18.69
N ASP A 202 -3.43 -8.84 17.67
CA ASP A 202 -2.41 -9.85 17.45
C ASP A 202 -1.25 -9.72 18.47
N ARG A 203 -0.48 -10.80 18.63
CA ARG A 203 0.68 -10.82 19.53
C ARG A 203 1.93 -10.16 18.94
N ARG A 204 1.87 -9.65 17.71
CA ARG A 204 2.98 -8.98 17.01
C ARG A 204 2.46 -7.91 16.06
N LEU A 205 3.31 -6.93 15.76
CA LEU A 205 3.10 -6.01 14.66
C LEU A 205 3.39 -6.70 13.33
N LEU A 206 2.87 -6.14 12.23
CA LEU A 206 3.13 -6.56 10.85
C LEU A 206 2.94 -8.08 10.67
N GLY A 207 1.82 -8.64 11.11
CA GLY A 207 1.56 -10.07 11.19
C GLY A 207 1.77 -10.89 9.89
N ARG A 208 1.86 -10.22 8.73
CA ARG A 208 2.09 -10.84 7.42
C ARG A 208 3.56 -10.88 6.99
N THR A 209 4.49 -10.31 7.75
CA THR A 209 5.92 -10.32 7.50
C THR A 209 6.63 -11.37 8.37
N GLU A 210 7.93 -11.55 8.17
CA GLU A 210 8.74 -12.36 9.09
C GLU A 210 8.65 -11.81 10.52
N PRO A 211 8.63 -12.66 11.56
CA PRO A 211 8.44 -12.24 12.95
C PRO A 211 9.44 -11.17 13.40
N PHE A 212 10.71 -11.33 13.03
CA PHE A 212 11.77 -10.39 13.42
C PHE A 212 11.55 -8.96 12.87
N ALA A 213 10.81 -8.82 11.77
CA ALA A 213 10.49 -7.51 11.21
C ALA A 213 9.48 -6.76 12.12
N GLY A 214 8.43 -7.45 12.56
CA GLY A 214 7.47 -6.87 13.51
C GLY A 214 8.10 -6.56 14.87
N GLU A 215 9.03 -7.38 15.33
CA GLU A 215 9.79 -7.17 16.58
C GLU A 215 10.66 -5.91 16.50
N ALA A 216 11.39 -5.73 15.37
CA ALA A 216 12.23 -4.57 15.18
C ALA A 216 11.42 -3.25 15.10
N VAL A 217 10.26 -3.27 14.42
CA VAL A 217 9.35 -2.11 14.38
C VAL A 217 8.76 -1.81 15.76
N LEU A 218 8.42 -2.83 16.55
CA LEU A 218 7.94 -2.67 17.92
C LEU A 218 8.99 -1.96 18.80
N GLU A 219 10.24 -2.38 18.70
CA GLU A 219 11.36 -1.74 19.42
C GLU A 219 11.55 -0.28 18.97
N GLY A 220 11.51 -0.01 17.68
CA GLY A 220 11.61 1.34 17.13
C GLY A 220 10.49 2.26 17.60
N LEU A 221 9.24 1.80 17.59
CA LEU A 221 8.09 2.55 18.09
C LEU A 221 8.20 2.86 19.60
N ARG A 222 8.61 1.87 20.40
CA ARG A 222 8.83 2.06 21.83
C ARG A 222 9.97 3.05 22.15
N ALA A 223 11.05 2.98 21.38
CA ALA A 223 12.16 3.93 21.52
C ALA A 223 11.70 5.37 21.22
N ARG A 224 10.68 5.53 20.38
CA ARG A 224 10.04 6.82 20.05
C ARG A 224 9.01 7.27 21.10
N GLY A 225 8.77 6.49 22.15
CA GLY A 225 7.80 6.79 23.20
C GLY A 225 6.38 6.32 22.93
N VAL A 226 6.15 5.55 21.86
CA VAL A 226 4.82 5.00 21.56
C VAL A 226 4.52 3.85 22.51
N THR A 227 3.36 3.90 23.17
CA THR A 227 2.87 2.79 23.99
C THR A 227 2.24 1.72 23.10
N VAL A 228 2.59 0.44 23.26
CA VAL A 228 2.06 -0.65 22.44
C VAL A 228 1.54 -1.78 23.30
N HIS A 229 0.24 -2.04 23.20
CA HIS A 229 -0.47 -3.16 23.82
C HIS A 229 -0.72 -4.25 22.78
N LEU A 230 0.07 -5.33 22.84
CA LEU A 230 -0.10 -6.52 22.00
C LEU A 230 -1.05 -7.52 22.66
N GLY A 231 -1.75 -8.34 21.87
CA GLY A 231 -2.70 -9.35 22.36
C GLY A 231 -3.88 -8.72 23.09
N THR A 232 -4.27 -7.51 22.70
CA THR A 232 -5.28 -6.70 23.39
C THR A 232 -6.47 -6.42 22.47
N ASP A 233 -7.64 -6.90 22.86
CA ASP A 233 -8.88 -6.69 22.15
C ASP A 233 -9.60 -5.42 22.63
N VAL A 234 -10.19 -4.64 21.71
CA VAL A 234 -11.15 -3.60 22.04
C VAL A 234 -12.54 -4.23 22.06
N THR A 235 -13.24 -4.06 23.18
CA THR A 235 -14.57 -4.64 23.41
C THR A 235 -15.68 -3.62 23.48
N GLY A 236 -15.36 -2.33 23.53
CA GLY A 236 -16.31 -1.25 23.51
C GLY A 236 -15.64 0.09 23.27
N VAL A 237 -16.39 1.02 22.65
CA VAL A 237 -15.94 2.38 22.39
C VAL A 237 -17.08 3.35 22.70
N ARG A 238 -16.76 4.47 23.33
CA ARG A 238 -17.71 5.54 23.64
C ARG A 238 -17.01 6.89 23.45
N ARG A 239 -17.69 7.83 22.81
CA ARG A 239 -17.23 9.22 22.67
C ARG A 239 -18.22 10.16 23.35
N GLU A 240 -17.73 11.21 23.98
CA GLU A 240 -18.53 12.30 24.51
C GLU A 240 -18.88 13.29 23.40
N GLY A 241 -20.18 13.53 23.15
CA GLY A 241 -20.65 14.49 22.15
C GLY A 241 -20.01 14.33 20.78
N PRO A 242 -20.18 13.19 20.10
CA PRO A 242 -19.59 12.98 18.79
C PRO A 242 -20.09 14.02 17.78
N GLU A 243 -19.18 14.60 16.99
CA GLU A 243 -19.45 15.64 16.00
C GLU A 243 -18.61 15.41 14.74
N ALA A 244 -19.23 15.37 13.57
CA ALA A 244 -18.54 15.25 12.29
C ALA A 244 -17.92 16.60 11.88
N THR A 245 -16.71 16.88 12.35
CA THR A 245 -16.02 18.17 12.19
C THR A 245 -15.27 18.31 10.85
N GLY A 246 -15.18 17.22 10.09
CA GLY A 246 -14.45 17.14 8.81
C GLY A 246 -13.11 16.40 8.93
N VAL A 247 -12.54 16.06 7.78
CA VAL A 247 -11.32 15.24 7.67
C VAL A 247 -10.13 15.88 8.39
N GLY A 248 -9.42 15.08 9.18
CA GLY A 248 -8.20 15.47 9.89
C GLY A 248 -8.41 16.36 11.10
N ARG A 249 -9.63 16.42 11.62
CA ARG A 249 -10.01 17.18 12.83
C ARG A 249 -10.52 16.25 13.91
N ILE A 250 -10.45 16.68 15.16
CA ILE A 250 -10.99 15.92 16.31
C ILE A 250 -12.52 15.90 16.23
N HIS A 251 -13.13 14.71 16.32
CA HIS A 251 -14.58 14.49 16.08
C HIS A 251 -15.43 14.58 17.36
N GLY A 252 -15.16 15.53 18.25
CA GLY A 252 -15.94 15.75 19.46
C GLY A 252 -15.13 15.68 20.74
N GLY A 253 -15.75 15.28 21.85
CA GLY A 253 -15.09 15.14 23.15
C GLY A 253 -14.27 13.86 23.29
N ALA A 254 -13.85 13.56 24.52
CA ALA A 254 -13.00 12.42 24.84
C ALA A 254 -13.58 11.07 24.37
N VAL A 255 -12.69 10.19 23.90
CA VAL A 255 -13.01 8.81 23.52
C VAL A 255 -12.52 7.88 24.62
N THR A 256 -13.39 6.98 25.10
CA THR A 256 -13.04 5.89 26.00
C THR A 256 -13.12 4.58 25.25
N LEU A 257 -12.01 3.81 25.25
CA LEU A 257 -11.97 2.46 24.72
C LEU A 257 -11.92 1.47 25.89
N THR A 258 -12.88 0.55 25.93
CA THR A 258 -12.84 -0.59 26.85
C THR A 258 -12.05 -1.70 26.15
N THR A 259 -10.97 -2.15 26.79
CA THR A 259 -10.10 -3.20 26.25
C THR A 259 -10.01 -4.39 27.20
N SER A 260 -9.49 -5.52 26.70
CA SER A 260 -9.19 -6.69 27.55
C SER A 260 -8.14 -6.42 28.64
N ALA A 261 -7.38 -5.30 28.51
CA ALA A 261 -6.35 -4.89 29.48
C ALA A 261 -6.77 -3.73 30.39
N GLY A 262 -7.99 -3.19 30.22
CA GLY A 262 -8.51 -2.05 30.98
C GLY A 262 -9.07 -0.96 30.06
N GLU A 263 -9.40 0.18 30.64
CA GLU A 263 -9.90 1.33 29.89
C GLU A 263 -8.76 2.25 29.44
N LEU A 264 -8.88 2.78 28.24
CA LEU A 264 -8.00 3.80 27.67
C LEU A 264 -8.83 5.04 27.32
N GLU A 265 -8.32 6.20 27.66
CA GLU A 265 -8.93 7.48 27.34
C GLU A 265 -8.04 8.24 26.34
N ALA A 266 -8.62 8.82 25.30
CA ALA A 266 -7.95 9.58 24.26
C ALA A 266 -8.80 10.75 23.78
N ASP A 267 -8.20 11.65 23.03
CA ASP A 267 -8.90 12.74 22.36
C ASP A 267 -9.39 12.29 20.98
N GLU A 268 -8.69 11.32 20.37
CA GLU A 268 -9.11 10.71 19.11
C GLU A 268 -8.73 9.23 19.03
N VAL A 269 -9.48 8.47 18.20
CA VAL A 269 -9.19 7.07 17.88
C VAL A 269 -9.07 6.87 16.38
N LEU A 270 -7.95 6.30 15.93
CA LEU A 270 -7.68 5.95 14.54
C LEU A 270 -7.90 4.44 14.33
N LEU A 271 -8.76 4.08 13.38
CA LEU A 271 -8.93 2.70 12.96
C LEU A 271 -8.01 2.35 11.78
N SER A 272 -7.16 1.36 11.98
CA SER A 272 -6.25 0.82 10.95
C SER A 272 -6.32 -0.72 10.90
N ILE A 273 -7.55 -1.26 10.89
CA ILE A 273 -7.89 -2.68 11.01
C ILE A 273 -8.26 -3.34 9.69
N GLY A 274 -7.87 -2.73 8.58
CA GLY A 274 -8.06 -3.24 7.23
C GLY A 274 -8.97 -2.36 6.38
N ARG A 275 -9.12 -2.78 5.13
CA ARG A 275 -9.91 -2.10 4.10
C ARG A 275 -10.76 -3.11 3.35
N ALA A 276 -11.90 -2.67 2.83
CA ALA A 276 -12.78 -3.45 1.97
C ALA A 276 -12.90 -2.80 0.57
N PRO A 277 -12.99 -3.58 -0.51
CA PRO A 277 -13.28 -3.07 -1.85
C PRO A 277 -14.54 -2.20 -1.87
N ARG A 278 -14.50 -1.08 -2.57
CA ARG A 278 -15.68 -0.20 -2.77
C ARG A 278 -16.53 -0.73 -3.92
N LEU A 279 -17.37 -1.71 -3.66
CA LEU A 279 -18.25 -2.35 -4.62
C LEU A 279 -19.74 -2.14 -4.31
N ASP A 280 -20.04 -1.60 -3.14
CA ASP A 280 -21.40 -1.23 -2.77
C ASP A 280 -21.90 -0.11 -3.68
N ASP A 281 -23.21 -0.14 -3.96
CA ASP A 281 -23.87 0.87 -4.81
C ASP A 281 -23.28 1.04 -6.22
N LEU A 282 -22.44 0.12 -6.69
CA LEU A 282 -21.85 0.17 -8.03
C LEU A 282 -22.84 -0.27 -9.14
N GLY A 283 -24.03 -0.75 -8.77
CA GLY A 283 -25.06 -1.21 -9.71
C GLY A 283 -24.73 -2.57 -10.32
N LEU A 284 -23.98 -3.43 -9.63
CA LEU A 284 -23.62 -4.79 -10.08
C LEU A 284 -24.83 -5.66 -10.35
N ASP A 285 -25.90 -5.50 -9.59
CA ASP A 285 -27.18 -6.18 -9.75
C ASP A 285 -27.84 -5.92 -11.12
N SER A 286 -27.62 -4.74 -11.71
CA SER A 286 -28.13 -4.39 -13.05
C SER A 286 -27.59 -5.28 -14.17
N VAL A 287 -26.47 -5.97 -13.90
CA VAL A 287 -25.81 -6.92 -14.81
C VAL A 287 -25.71 -8.33 -14.24
N GLY A 288 -26.45 -8.61 -13.15
CA GLY A 288 -26.55 -9.93 -12.54
C GLY A 288 -25.29 -10.37 -11.78
N LEU A 289 -24.48 -9.43 -11.31
CA LEU A 289 -23.25 -9.68 -10.57
C LEU A 289 -23.36 -9.27 -9.10
N THR A 290 -22.47 -9.83 -8.29
CA THR A 290 -22.29 -9.53 -6.87
C THR A 290 -20.86 -9.01 -6.61
N PRO A 291 -20.59 -8.38 -5.46
CA PRO A 291 -19.21 -8.03 -5.05
C PRO A 291 -18.24 -9.23 -5.06
N ASP A 292 -18.73 -10.43 -4.67
CA ASP A 292 -17.93 -11.66 -4.68
C ASP A 292 -17.56 -12.13 -6.11
N ASP A 293 -18.34 -11.78 -7.12
CA ASP A 293 -17.98 -12.07 -8.51
C ASP A 293 -16.86 -11.17 -8.98
N VAL A 294 -16.85 -9.90 -8.54
CA VAL A 294 -15.80 -8.95 -8.86
C VAL A 294 -14.48 -9.36 -8.21
N THR A 295 -14.48 -9.61 -6.90
CA THR A 295 -13.27 -10.00 -6.15
C THR A 295 -12.78 -11.41 -6.49
N GLY A 296 -13.69 -12.28 -6.94
CA GLY A 296 -13.40 -13.63 -7.42
C GLY A 296 -13.01 -13.72 -8.89
N GLY A 297 -12.98 -12.59 -9.62
CA GLY A 297 -12.59 -12.55 -11.04
C GLY A 297 -13.59 -13.23 -12.00
N ARG A 298 -14.84 -13.45 -11.56
CA ARG A 298 -15.90 -14.08 -12.37
C ARG A 298 -16.68 -13.02 -13.15
N LEU A 299 -16.02 -12.32 -14.05
CA LEU A 299 -16.56 -11.20 -14.82
C LEU A 299 -16.80 -11.60 -16.28
N PRO A 300 -17.82 -11.03 -16.95
CA PRO A 300 -17.99 -11.17 -18.39
C PRO A 300 -16.85 -10.47 -19.14
N GLU A 301 -16.58 -10.87 -20.38
CA GLU A 301 -15.45 -10.37 -21.19
C GLU A 301 -15.36 -8.84 -21.34
N TRP A 302 -16.49 -8.15 -21.27
CA TRP A 302 -16.55 -6.69 -21.41
C TRP A 302 -16.31 -5.94 -20.10
N LEU A 303 -16.25 -6.63 -18.95
CA LEU A 303 -16.11 -6.02 -17.63
C LEU A 303 -14.80 -6.49 -16.96
N HIS A 304 -14.01 -5.56 -16.46
CA HIS A 304 -12.76 -5.83 -15.77
C HIS A 304 -12.74 -5.15 -14.40
N ALA A 305 -11.91 -5.63 -13.50
CA ALA A 305 -11.65 -4.99 -12.20
C ALA A 305 -10.14 -4.91 -11.95
N VAL A 306 -9.68 -3.78 -11.40
CA VAL A 306 -8.26 -3.53 -11.11
C VAL A 306 -8.07 -2.84 -9.77
N GLY A 307 -6.87 -2.97 -9.21
CA GLY A 307 -6.50 -2.38 -7.92
C GLY A 307 -7.29 -2.99 -6.76
N ASP A 308 -7.52 -2.23 -5.70
CA ASP A 308 -8.16 -2.71 -4.48
C ASP A 308 -9.57 -3.27 -4.75
N ALA A 309 -10.27 -2.75 -5.75
CA ALA A 309 -11.59 -3.23 -6.14
C ALA A 309 -11.59 -4.69 -6.61
N SER A 310 -10.47 -5.20 -7.12
CA SER A 310 -10.33 -6.59 -7.58
C SER A 310 -10.11 -7.62 -6.46
N GLY A 311 -9.98 -7.18 -5.20
CA GLY A 311 -9.74 -8.06 -4.05
C GLY A 311 -8.29 -8.52 -3.86
N GLY A 312 -7.35 -8.09 -4.70
CA GLY A 312 -5.92 -8.37 -4.57
C GLY A 312 -5.22 -7.53 -3.49
N PRO A 313 -3.88 -7.62 -3.35
CA PRO A 313 -3.14 -6.79 -2.41
C PRO A 313 -3.44 -5.30 -2.60
N PRO A 314 -3.87 -4.57 -1.55
CA PRO A 314 -4.25 -3.16 -1.66
C PRO A 314 -2.99 -2.26 -1.69
N LEU A 315 -2.22 -2.38 -2.78
CA LEU A 315 -0.96 -1.69 -3.01
C LEU A 315 -0.98 -1.00 -4.37
N THR A 316 -0.63 0.27 -4.39
CA THR A 316 -0.70 1.11 -5.59
C THR A 316 0.07 0.52 -6.78
N HIS A 317 1.30 0.04 -6.56
CA HIS A 317 2.12 -0.56 -7.61
C HIS A 317 1.53 -1.88 -8.15
N TRP A 318 0.87 -2.67 -7.31
CA TRP A 318 0.12 -3.84 -7.75
C TRP A 318 -1.09 -3.45 -8.60
N GLY A 319 -1.91 -2.52 -8.12
CA GLY A 319 -3.05 -2.01 -8.89
C GLY A 319 -2.65 -1.43 -10.24
N LYS A 320 -1.55 -0.67 -10.30
CA LYS A 320 -0.99 -0.15 -11.57
C LYS A 320 -0.47 -1.27 -12.47
N HIS A 321 0.12 -2.33 -11.92
CA HIS A 321 0.57 -3.49 -12.71
C HIS A 321 -0.63 -4.21 -13.34
N GLN A 322 -1.64 -4.56 -12.54
CA GLN A 322 -2.88 -5.18 -13.04
C GLN A 322 -3.53 -4.31 -14.11
N ALA A 323 -3.63 -3.01 -13.87
CA ALA A 323 -4.26 -2.05 -14.77
C ALA A 323 -3.57 -1.99 -16.14
N ARG A 324 -2.22 -2.04 -16.16
CA ARG A 324 -1.45 -2.10 -17.41
C ARG A 324 -1.74 -3.39 -18.20
N LEU A 325 -1.81 -4.53 -17.52
CA LEU A 325 -2.16 -5.80 -18.18
C LEU A 325 -3.59 -5.78 -18.73
N VAL A 326 -4.55 -5.27 -17.96
CA VAL A 326 -5.94 -5.15 -18.40
C VAL A 326 -6.06 -4.18 -19.58
N GLY A 327 -5.43 -3.00 -19.50
CA GLY A 327 -5.43 -2.03 -20.58
C GLY A 327 -4.83 -2.61 -21.87
N ALA A 328 -3.65 -3.22 -21.78
CA ALA A 328 -3.01 -3.88 -22.92
C ALA A 328 -3.87 -5.02 -23.51
N ARG A 329 -4.58 -5.78 -22.68
CA ARG A 329 -5.51 -6.82 -23.14
C ARG A 329 -6.68 -6.22 -23.93
N ILE A 330 -7.26 -5.12 -23.45
CA ILE A 330 -8.34 -4.39 -24.15
C ILE A 330 -7.84 -3.87 -25.50
N ALA A 331 -6.64 -3.28 -25.53
CA ALA A 331 -6.03 -2.75 -26.75
C ALA A 331 -5.75 -3.87 -27.78
N ALA A 332 -5.15 -4.98 -27.36
CA ALA A 332 -4.87 -6.13 -28.22
C ALA A 332 -6.16 -6.75 -28.79
N ALA A 333 -7.19 -6.93 -27.95
CA ALA A 333 -8.49 -7.42 -28.41
C ALA A 333 -9.14 -6.51 -29.44
N ALA A 334 -8.97 -5.19 -29.33
CA ALA A 334 -9.44 -4.23 -30.30
C ALA A 334 -8.73 -4.34 -31.66
N ALA A 335 -7.42 -4.68 -31.62
CA ALA A 335 -6.60 -4.92 -32.82
C ALA A 335 -6.78 -6.32 -33.42
N GLY A 336 -7.51 -7.21 -32.75
CA GLY A 336 -7.61 -8.63 -33.15
C GLY A 336 -6.34 -9.42 -32.84
N GLU A 337 -5.56 -8.96 -31.84
CA GLU A 337 -4.30 -9.55 -31.39
C GLU A 337 -4.48 -10.24 -30.04
N VAL A 338 -3.49 -11.04 -29.65
CA VAL A 338 -3.42 -11.65 -28.33
C VAL A 338 -2.45 -10.84 -27.47
N ALA A 339 -2.92 -10.37 -26.32
CA ALA A 339 -2.06 -9.68 -25.37
C ALA A 339 -0.99 -10.63 -24.80
N TRP A 340 0.20 -10.11 -24.55
CA TRP A 340 1.22 -10.82 -23.79
C TRP A 340 0.76 -10.94 -22.32
N GLU A 341 0.89 -12.14 -21.77
CA GLU A 341 0.63 -12.43 -20.37
C GLU A 341 1.89 -12.97 -19.72
N PRO A 342 2.18 -12.60 -18.46
CA PRO A 342 3.33 -13.18 -17.76
C PRO A 342 3.12 -14.67 -17.46
N ASP A 343 4.15 -15.47 -17.66
CA ASP A 343 4.11 -16.92 -17.40
C ASP A 343 3.98 -17.28 -15.91
N ARG A 344 4.22 -16.31 -15.03
CA ARG A 344 4.19 -16.47 -13.57
C ARG A 344 3.45 -15.31 -12.94
N GLU A 345 2.82 -15.56 -11.80
CA GLU A 345 2.28 -14.51 -10.97
C GLU A 345 3.39 -13.56 -10.50
N ALA A 346 3.18 -12.27 -10.68
CA ALA A 346 4.17 -11.27 -10.29
C ALA A 346 4.25 -11.18 -8.76
N PRO A 347 5.44 -11.28 -8.16
CA PRO A 347 5.61 -11.07 -6.74
C PRO A 347 5.35 -9.60 -6.40
N VAL A 348 4.60 -9.37 -5.33
CA VAL A 348 4.21 -8.02 -4.91
C VAL A 348 5.07 -7.59 -3.72
N PRO A 349 6.05 -6.68 -3.89
CA PRO A 349 6.83 -6.17 -2.77
C PRO A 349 6.01 -5.24 -1.90
N GLN A 350 6.31 -5.21 -0.61
CA GLN A 350 5.73 -4.27 0.35
C GLN A 350 6.84 -3.59 1.14
N VAL A 351 6.72 -2.27 1.31
CA VAL A 351 7.61 -1.46 2.15
C VAL A 351 6.78 -0.82 3.27
N VAL A 352 7.32 -0.85 4.49
CA VAL A 352 6.82 -0.15 5.65
C VAL A 352 7.85 0.91 6.02
N PHE A 353 7.48 2.17 5.90
CA PHE A 353 8.37 3.32 6.11
C PHE A 353 8.46 3.67 7.61
N SER A 354 8.84 2.65 8.39
CA SER A 354 9.13 2.76 9.83
C SER A 354 10.62 3.02 10.07
N ASP A 355 10.99 3.16 11.32
CA ASP A 355 12.39 3.12 11.74
C ASP A 355 12.55 2.02 12.83
N PRO A 356 13.26 0.90 12.48
CA PRO A 356 13.86 0.60 11.18
C PRO A 356 12.85 0.38 10.06
N GLU A 357 13.24 0.70 8.81
CA GLU A 357 12.45 0.43 7.62
C GLU A 357 12.33 -1.08 7.39
N VAL A 358 11.16 -1.55 6.93
CA VAL A 358 10.91 -2.95 6.59
C VAL A 358 10.48 -3.07 5.14
N ALA A 359 11.11 -4.00 4.41
CA ALA A 359 10.67 -4.35 3.07
C ALA A 359 10.65 -5.86 2.87
N SER A 360 9.61 -6.37 2.21
CA SER A 360 9.48 -7.80 1.93
C SER A 360 8.85 -8.07 0.58
N VAL A 361 9.15 -9.23 0.01
CA VAL A 361 8.53 -9.74 -1.22
C VAL A 361 8.48 -11.26 -1.18
N GLY A 362 7.44 -11.84 -1.79
CA GLY A 362 7.24 -13.28 -1.85
C GLY A 362 6.77 -13.86 -0.52
N LEU A 363 7.11 -15.13 -0.28
CA LEU A 363 6.65 -15.91 0.87
C LEU A 363 7.55 -15.73 2.10
N THR A 364 6.96 -15.65 3.27
CA THR A 364 7.70 -15.87 4.53
C THR A 364 8.10 -17.34 4.63
N GLU A 365 9.05 -17.67 5.51
CA GLU A 365 9.42 -19.06 5.78
C GLU A 365 8.21 -19.91 6.17
N ALA A 366 7.34 -19.39 7.03
CA ALA A 366 6.14 -20.10 7.46
C ALA A 366 5.16 -20.37 6.31
N GLN A 367 4.91 -19.38 5.47
CA GLN A 367 4.04 -19.51 4.30
C GLN A 367 4.61 -20.48 3.27
N ALA A 368 5.92 -20.44 3.03
CA ALA A 368 6.55 -21.35 2.09
C ALA A 368 6.45 -22.81 2.56
N ARG A 369 6.65 -23.08 3.86
CA ARG A 369 6.47 -24.41 4.44
C ARG A 369 5.02 -24.88 4.41
N GLU A 370 4.06 -23.98 4.71
CA GLU A 370 2.63 -24.28 4.62
C GLU A 370 2.20 -24.59 3.19
N ALA A 371 2.80 -23.93 2.20
CA ALA A 371 2.59 -24.21 0.78
C ALA A 371 3.26 -25.53 0.31
N GLY A 372 4.00 -26.23 1.17
CA GLY A 372 4.61 -27.53 0.88
C GLY A 372 6.00 -27.46 0.28
N HIS A 373 6.67 -26.30 0.31
CA HIS A 373 8.06 -26.17 -0.12
C HIS A 373 9.03 -26.69 0.93
N GLU A 374 10.07 -27.40 0.46
CA GLU A 374 11.24 -27.69 1.28
C GLU A 374 12.18 -26.49 1.23
N VAL A 375 12.25 -25.74 2.36
CA VAL A 375 12.95 -24.46 2.37
C VAL A 375 14.10 -24.42 3.35
N ILE A 376 15.12 -23.67 2.96
CA ILE A 376 16.18 -23.18 3.82
C ILE A 376 16.15 -21.65 3.86
N THR A 377 16.47 -21.09 5.02
CA THR A 377 16.62 -19.66 5.18
C THR A 377 18.09 -19.29 5.40
N SER A 378 18.49 -18.16 4.82
CA SER A 378 19.70 -17.45 5.17
C SER A 378 19.30 -16.15 5.86
N ARG A 379 19.86 -15.90 7.05
CA ARG A 379 19.51 -14.71 7.84
C ARG A 379 20.76 -14.09 8.44
N VAL A 380 21.01 -12.83 8.11
CA VAL A 380 22.16 -12.06 8.60
C VAL A 380 21.72 -10.76 9.24
N PRO A 381 22.45 -10.23 10.22
CA PRO A 381 22.19 -8.89 10.72
C PRO A 381 22.43 -7.85 9.63
N THR A 382 21.62 -6.81 9.57
CA THR A 382 21.78 -5.72 8.59
C THR A 382 23.12 -5.01 8.73
N SER A 383 23.69 -4.98 9.93
CA SER A 383 25.05 -4.49 10.19
C SER A 383 26.19 -5.34 9.60
N ALA A 384 25.90 -6.51 8.98
CA ALA A 384 26.92 -7.35 8.34
C ALA A 384 27.49 -6.74 7.04
N ALA A 385 26.82 -5.74 6.47
CA ALA A 385 27.33 -4.98 5.34
C ALA A 385 28.00 -3.69 5.81
N ALA A 386 29.22 -3.42 5.34
CA ALA A 386 29.91 -2.17 5.69
C ALA A 386 29.13 -0.92 5.25
N GLY A 387 28.47 -1.01 4.09
CA GLY A 387 27.67 0.09 3.54
C GLY A 387 26.51 0.51 4.42
N THR A 388 25.84 -0.42 5.11
CA THR A 388 24.75 -0.09 6.03
C THR A 388 25.26 0.64 7.28
N GLY A 389 26.43 0.24 7.81
CA GLY A 389 27.10 0.92 8.93
C GLY A 389 27.58 2.34 8.60
N LEU A 390 27.81 2.64 7.31
CA LEU A 390 28.14 4.00 6.88
C LEU A 390 26.91 4.91 6.78
N LEU A 391 25.71 4.33 6.67
CA LEU A 391 24.45 5.08 6.61
C LEU A 391 24.00 5.55 8.00
N ARG A 392 24.28 4.78 9.06
CA ARG A 392 24.01 5.12 10.45
C ARG A 392 24.81 4.24 11.40
N ASP A 393 25.21 4.77 12.56
CA ASP A 393 26.09 4.07 13.49
C ASP A 393 25.43 2.88 14.19
N HIS A 394 24.15 2.97 14.53
CA HIS A 394 23.40 1.92 15.23
C HIS A 394 22.41 1.23 14.28
N VAL A 395 22.94 0.34 13.43
CA VAL A 395 22.11 -0.41 12.47
C VAL A 395 21.38 -1.53 13.18
N ALA A 396 20.06 -1.38 13.32
CA ALA A 396 19.16 -2.42 13.81
C ALA A 396 18.58 -3.24 12.64
N GLY A 397 18.17 -4.48 12.96
CA GLY A 397 17.43 -5.34 12.05
C GLY A 397 18.27 -6.46 11.41
N HIS A 398 17.59 -7.24 10.58
CA HIS A 398 18.14 -8.40 9.88
C HIS A 398 17.63 -8.39 8.44
N ALA A 399 18.35 -9.08 7.58
CA ALA A 399 17.91 -9.47 6.26
C ALA A 399 17.79 -11.00 6.19
N GLN A 400 16.75 -11.50 5.49
CA GLN A 400 16.51 -12.94 5.33
C GLN A 400 16.09 -13.26 3.92
N LEU A 401 16.61 -14.37 3.38
CA LEU A 401 16.14 -15.03 2.17
C LEU A 401 15.45 -16.34 2.54
N VAL A 402 14.36 -16.67 1.82
CA VAL A 402 13.67 -17.96 1.85
C VAL A 402 13.91 -18.64 0.50
N VAL A 403 14.62 -19.75 0.50
CA VAL A 403 15.07 -20.45 -0.70
C VAL A 403 14.49 -21.87 -0.73
N ASP A 404 13.87 -22.25 -1.83
CA ASP A 404 13.42 -23.60 -2.10
C ASP A 404 14.62 -24.48 -2.43
N THR A 405 14.76 -25.60 -1.71
CA THR A 405 15.94 -26.47 -1.85
C THR A 405 15.94 -27.30 -3.14
N ASP A 406 14.75 -27.62 -3.66
CA ASP A 406 14.59 -28.45 -4.85
C ASP A 406 14.82 -27.64 -6.12
N SER A 407 14.11 -26.53 -6.28
CA SER A 407 14.25 -25.65 -7.44
C SER A 407 15.46 -24.72 -7.36
N ARG A 408 16.00 -24.49 -6.15
CA ARG A 408 17.07 -23.52 -5.85
C ARG A 408 16.69 -22.08 -6.17
N LEU A 409 15.39 -21.79 -6.18
CA LEU A 409 14.86 -20.46 -6.44
C LEU A 409 14.59 -19.71 -5.13
N LEU A 410 14.66 -18.39 -5.22
CA LEU A 410 14.22 -17.51 -4.16
C LEU A 410 12.68 -17.51 -4.14
N LEU A 411 12.08 -17.84 -2.99
CA LEU A 411 10.64 -17.78 -2.74
C LEU A 411 10.23 -16.50 -2.05
N GLY A 412 11.11 -15.94 -1.25
CA GLY A 412 10.84 -14.70 -0.53
C GLY A 412 12.08 -14.05 0.06
N ALA A 413 11.97 -12.77 0.37
CA ALA A 413 13.00 -12.00 1.03
C ALA A 413 12.38 -10.94 1.95
N THR A 414 13.03 -10.70 3.09
CA THR A 414 12.68 -9.65 4.04
C THR A 414 13.93 -8.91 4.46
N PHE A 415 13.89 -7.57 4.37
CA PHE A 415 14.96 -6.67 4.77
C PHE A 415 14.44 -5.73 5.86
N VAL A 416 15.21 -5.55 6.93
CA VAL A 416 14.91 -4.62 8.02
C VAL A 416 16.13 -3.75 8.28
N GLY A 417 16.00 -2.45 8.12
CA GLY A 417 17.06 -1.48 8.33
C GLY A 417 17.19 -0.47 7.18
N PRO A 418 18.29 0.30 7.12
CA PRO A 418 18.46 1.31 6.10
C PRO A 418 18.45 0.73 4.68
N GLU A 419 17.82 1.47 3.75
CA GLU A 419 17.70 1.13 2.33
C GLU A 419 16.91 -0.18 2.05
N ALA A 420 16.14 -0.68 3.02
CA ALA A 420 15.36 -1.90 2.85
C ALA A 420 14.42 -1.82 1.63
N GLY A 421 13.77 -0.68 1.41
CA GLY A 421 12.88 -0.43 0.28
C GLY A 421 13.56 -0.54 -1.09
N GLU A 422 14.86 -0.19 -1.18
CA GLU A 422 15.63 -0.33 -2.42
C GLU A 422 16.18 -1.75 -2.57
N LEU A 423 16.61 -2.37 -1.46
CA LEU A 423 17.15 -3.74 -1.47
C LEU A 423 16.15 -4.80 -1.93
N VAL A 424 14.87 -4.62 -1.62
CA VAL A 424 13.81 -5.58 -1.96
C VAL A 424 13.57 -5.70 -3.46
N HIS A 425 13.91 -4.67 -4.24
CA HIS A 425 13.70 -4.71 -5.70
C HIS A 425 14.55 -5.80 -6.38
N ALA A 426 15.78 -6.03 -5.93
CA ALA A 426 16.61 -7.11 -6.45
C ALA A 426 15.98 -8.49 -6.19
N ALA A 427 15.32 -8.69 -5.03
CA ALA A 427 14.56 -9.91 -4.75
C ALA A 427 13.36 -10.05 -5.70
N THR A 428 12.63 -8.96 -5.93
CA THR A 428 11.49 -8.95 -6.86
C THR A 428 11.94 -9.39 -8.26
N VAL A 429 13.04 -8.84 -8.76
CA VAL A 429 13.62 -9.20 -10.07
C VAL A 429 14.05 -10.68 -10.09
N ALA A 430 14.72 -11.15 -9.03
CA ALA A 430 15.20 -12.54 -8.95
C ALA A 430 14.04 -13.55 -8.95
N ILE A 431 12.95 -13.26 -8.19
CA ILE A 431 11.75 -14.11 -8.13
C ILE A 431 11.03 -14.09 -9.49
N THR A 432 10.80 -12.91 -10.05
CA THR A 432 10.13 -12.74 -11.36
C THR A 432 10.88 -13.47 -12.47
N GLY A 433 12.21 -13.32 -12.50
CA GLY A 433 13.08 -13.97 -13.50
C GLY A 433 13.35 -15.45 -13.23
N GLY A 434 12.91 -16.00 -12.09
CA GLY A 434 13.23 -17.36 -11.70
C GLY A 434 14.75 -17.61 -11.65
N VAL A 435 15.52 -16.67 -11.09
CA VAL A 435 16.98 -16.72 -11.07
C VAL A 435 17.46 -17.67 -9.96
N PRO A 436 18.15 -18.79 -10.29
CA PRO A 436 18.65 -19.70 -9.27
C PRO A 436 19.72 -19.03 -8.40
N VAL A 437 19.77 -19.36 -7.11
CA VAL A 437 20.70 -18.73 -6.14
C VAL A 437 22.16 -18.90 -6.52
N HIS A 438 22.55 -19.99 -7.18
CA HIS A 438 23.91 -20.20 -7.67
C HIS A 438 24.29 -19.25 -8.84
N VAL A 439 23.30 -18.71 -9.56
CA VAL A 439 23.48 -17.65 -10.57
C VAL A 439 23.44 -16.28 -9.88
N LEU A 440 22.46 -16.06 -9.00
CA LEU A 440 22.26 -14.80 -8.30
C LEU A 440 23.50 -14.36 -7.51
N ARG A 441 24.28 -15.31 -6.94
CA ARG A 441 25.53 -15.00 -6.23
C ARG A 441 26.61 -14.34 -7.10
N HIS A 442 26.47 -14.35 -8.43
CA HIS A 442 27.40 -13.67 -9.35
C HIS A 442 26.94 -12.24 -9.70
N ALA A 443 25.81 -11.80 -9.17
CA ALA A 443 25.43 -10.38 -9.19
C ALA A 443 26.36 -9.62 -8.22
N VAL A 444 27.29 -8.85 -8.79
CA VAL A 444 28.35 -8.18 -7.99
C VAL A 444 27.76 -6.96 -7.32
N ALA A 445 27.68 -6.99 -5.98
CA ALA A 445 27.31 -5.81 -5.19
C ALA A 445 28.42 -4.78 -5.15
N SER A 446 28.08 -3.50 -5.30
CA SER A 446 29.04 -2.41 -5.14
C SER A 446 29.50 -2.28 -3.69
N TYR A 447 30.80 -1.99 -3.50
CA TYR A 447 31.37 -1.77 -2.16
C TYR A 447 31.81 -0.32 -1.97
N PRO A 448 31.57 0.31 -0.82
CA PRO A 448 30.69 -0.15 0.27
C PRO A 448 29.25 0.39 0.10
N THR A 449 28.28 -0.49 -0.04
CA THR A 449 26.86 -0.13 -0.13
C THR A 449 26.00 -1.12 0.67
N ALA A 450 24.74 -0.77 0.92
CA ALA A 450 23.78 -1.69 1.56
C ALA A 450 23.55 -2.99 0.73
N ALA A 451 23.78 -2.94 -0.59
CA ALA A 451 23.66 -4.11 -1.47
C ALA A 451 24.64 -5.27 -1.13
N GLU A 452 25.72 -5.02 -0.33
CA GLU A 452 26.55 -6.12 0.20
C GLU A 452 25.76 -7.12 1.04
N LEU A 453 24.61 -6.76 1.59
CA LEU A 453 23.72 -7.71 2.30
C LEU A 453 23.36 -8.90 1.42
N TRP A 454 23.20 -8.69 0.12
CA TRP A 454 22.95 -9.78 -0.84
C TRP A 454 24.11 -10.77 -0.88
N LEU A 455 25.36 -10.29 -0.90
CA LEU A 455 26.52 -11.14 -0.84
C LEU A 455 26.55 -11.94 0.46
N ARG A 456 26.33 -11.30 1.61
CA ARG A 456 26.34 -11.95 2.92
C ARG A 456 25.27 -13.03 3.04
N LEU A 457 24.05 -12.73 2.60
CA LEU A 457 22.95 -13.70 2.57
C LEU A 457 23.23 -14.90 1.67
N LEU A 458 23.80 -14.67 0.49
CA LEU A 458 24.12 -15.74 -0.46
C LEU A 458 25.32 -16.57 0.00
N GLU A 459 26.28 -15.98 0.72
CA GLU A 459 27.41 -16.70 1.31
C GLU A 459 27.02 -17.55 2.53
N ASP A 460 25.97 -17.17 3.26
CA ASP A 460 25.44 -17.91 4.41
C ASP A 460 24.68 -19.18 4.00
N LEU A 461 24.21 -19.27 2.75
CA LEU A 461 23.56 -20.49 2.22
C LEU A 461 24.55 -21.68 2.15
N PRO A 462 24.09 -22.93 2.30
CA PRO A 462 24.89 -24.13 2.10
C PRO A 462 25.59 -24.17 0.74
N ARG A 463 26.80 -24.76 0.73
CA ARG A 463 27.61 -24.82 -0.48
C ARG A 463 26.88 -25.48 -1.66
N GLU A 464 26.05 -26.48 -1.39
CA GLU A 464 25.31 -27.26 -2.38
C GLU A 464 24.34 -26.39 -3.17
N LEU A 465 23.75 -25.38 -2.54
CA LEU A 465 22.87 -24.42 -3.20
C LEU A 465 23.63 -23.35 -3.96
N ARG A 466 24.85 -23.02 -3.50
CA ARG A 466 25.69 -21.97 -4.11
C ARG A 466 26.46 -22.44 -5.33
N THR A 467 26.48 -23.74 -5.63
CA THR A 467 27.14 -24.32 -6.80
C THR A 467 26.10 -24.78 -7.81
N PRO A 468 26.43 -24.79 -9.13
CA PRO A 468 25.55 -25.38 -10.12
C PRO A 468 25.21 -26.83 -9.77
N PRO A 469 23.97 -27.30 -10.08
CA PRO A 469 23.67 -28.73 -9.96
C PRO A 469 24.67 -29.55 -10.78
N ALA A 470 25.00 -30.76 -10.31
CA ALA A 470 25.81 -31.69 -11.10
C ALA A 470 25.13 -31.90 -12.46
N ALA A 471 25.90 -31.83 -13.53
CA ALA A 471 25.39 -32.19 -14.85
C ALA A 471 24.95 -33.66 -14.79
N GLY A 472 23.63 -33.88 -14.95
CA GLY A 472 23.04 -35.21 -15.01
C GLY A 472 23.38 -35.91 -16.31
#